data_4359cbbe255bcb5e5e62ba86bab33416
#
_entry.id   4359cbbe255bcb5e5e62ba86bab33416
#
_cell.length_a   1.000
_cell.length_b   1.000
_cell.length_c   1.000
_cell.angle_alpha   90.00
_cell.angle_beta   90.00
_cell.angle_gamma   90.00
#
_symmetry.space_group_name_H-M   'P 1'
#
loop_
_entity.id
_entity.type
_entity.pdbx_description
1 polymer ?
#
loop_
_entity_poly.entity_id
_entity_poly.type
_entity_poly.pdbx_seq_one_letter_code
_entity_poly.pdbx_strand_id
1 'polypeptide(L)'
;MFSRLCLSLLRCAAFAWCVIATSSFPAPIAFAQGPIIGRASVIDGDTIEIAGEKIRFNGIDAPESWQTCIDRAGAEYRCGKITADALDAYLAQSRPTRCEFADRDRYGRFVGDCYRADGEGVNAWLVRNGLAHDWPLYSRGAYAGEQAEAEADRRGMWQGDFETPWEARKARR
;
A
#
# COMPACT_ATOMS: atom_id res chain seq x y z
N MET A 1 -48.71 -35.16 -80.13
CA MET A 1 -49.92 -34.45 -79.61
C MET A 1 -49.62 -33.88 -78.24
N PHE A 2 -49.71 -32.55 -78.14
CA PHE A 2 -49.67 -31.68 -76.95
C PHE A 2 -48.40 -31.66 -76.02
N SER A 3 -47.53 -30.74 -76.24
CA SER A 3 -47.20 -29.49 -75.62
C SER A 3 -47.62 -29.33 -74.13
N ARG A 4 -46.67 -29.09 -73.19
CA ARG A 4 -46.82 -28.06 -72.18
C ARG A 4 -45.44 -27.58 -71.67
N LEU A 5 -45.28 -26.29 -71.79
CA LEU A 5 -44.27 -25.46 -71.21
C LEU A 5 -44.28 -25.63 -69.68
N CYS A 6 -43.10 -25.66 -69.05
CA CYS A 6 -42.94 -25.42 -67.64
C CYS A 6 -42.00 -24.25 -67.45
N LEU A 7 -42.59 -23.17 -66.90
CA LEU A 7 -41.91 -21.89 -66.57
C LEU A 7 -41.01 -22.11 -65.32
N SER A 8 -39.72 -21.85 -65.48
CA SER A 8 -38.80 -21.84 -64.39
C SER A 8 -38.81 -20.46 -63.67
N LEU A 9 -39.26 -20.46 -62.43
CA LEU A 9 -39.18 -19.29 -61.52
C LEU A 9 -37.78 -19.21 -60.92
N LEU A 10 -37.00 -18.22 -61.34
CA LEU A 10 -35.77 -17.79 -60.62
C LEU A 10 -36.16 -17.14 -59.30
N ARG A 11 -35.77 -17.77 -58.16
CA ARG A 11 -35.78 -17.15 -56.85
C ARG A 11 -34.43 -16.51 -56.57
N CYS A 12 -34.33 -15.17 -56.69
CA CYS A 12 -33.22 -14.39 -56.17
C CYS A 12 -33.24 -14.40 -54.66
N ALA A 13 -32.29 -15.11 -54.05
CA ALA A 13 -32.00 -15.01 -52.64
C ALA A 13 -31.10 -13.81 -52.38
N ALA A 14 -31.66 -12.74 -51.87
CA ALA A 14 -30.88 -11.58 -51.42
C ALA A 14 -30.23 -11.92 -50.07
N PHE A 15 -28.90 -12.14 -50.05
CA PHE A 15 -28.11 -12.22 -48.83
C PHE A 15 -27.92 -10.82 -48.27
N ALA A 16 -28.65 -10.47 -47.21
CA ALA A 16 -28.40 -9.27 -46.44
C ALA A 16 -27.15 -9.49 -45.55
N TRP A 17 -26.04 -8.87 -45.91
CA TRP A 17 -24.85 -8.79 -45.10
C TRP A 17 -25.12 -7.81 -43.94
N CYS A 18 -25.33 -8.35 -42.75
CA CYS A 18 -25.40 -7.58 -41.54
C CYS A 18 -23.97 -7.20 -41.13
N VAL A 19 -23.53 -5.98 -41.42
CA VAL A 19 -22.26 -5.44 -40.98
C VAL A 19 -22.41 -5.07 -39.51
N ILE A 20 -21.90 -5.93 -38.61
CA ILE A 20 -21.80 -5.64 -37.20
C ILE A 20 -20.64 -4.65 -37.02
N ALA A 21 -20.95 -3.37 -36.86
CA ALA A 21 -19.98 -2.35 -36.48
C ALA A 21 -19.57 -2.59 -35.02
N THR A 22 -18.40 -3.20 -34.82
CA THR A 22 -17.80 -3.31 -33.49
C THR A 22 -17.24 -1.94 -33.09
N SER A 23 -17.99 -1.20 -32.28
CA SER A 23 -17.51 0.03 -31.67
C SER A 23 -16.45 -0.35 -30.62
N SER A 24 -15.16 -0.25 -30.98
CA SER A 24 -14.04 -0.32 -30.06
C SER A 24 -14.02 0.95 -29.23
N PHE A 25 -14.55 0.89 -28.01
CA PHE A 25 -14.31 1.94 -27.03
C PHE A 25 -12.84 1.84 -26.58
N PRO A 26 -12.06 2.93 -26.65
CA PRO A 26 -10.72 2.90 -26.07
C PRO A 26 -10.84 2.65 -24.58
N ALA A 27 -10.10 1.66 -24.08
CA ALA A 27 -10.01 1.41 -22.64
C ALA A 27 -9.45 2.68 -21.96
N PRO A 28 -9.96 3.07 -20.76
CA PRO A 28 -9.42 4.21 -20.04
C PRO A 28 -7.94 3.93 -19.75
N ILE A 29 -7.07 4.85 -20.15
CA ILE A 29 -5.66 4.81 -19.82
C ILE A 29 -5.58 5.07 -18.30
N ALA A 30 -5.35 4.02 -17.52
CA ALA A 30 -5.02 4.17 -16.11
C ALA A 30 -3.67 4.89 -16.04
N PHE A 31 -3.67 6.16 -15.68
CA PHE A 31 -2.44 6.87 -15.35
C PHE A 31 -1.89 6.22 -14.08
N ALA A 32 -0.82 5.46 -14.20
CA ALA A 32 -0.05 5.00 -13.05
C ALA A 32 0.43 6.25 -12.30
N GLN A 33 0.07 6.36 -11.03
CA GLN A 33 0.50 7.48 -10.20
C GLN A 33 2.02 7.36 -10.03
N GLY A 34 2.76 8.38 -10.45
CA GLY A 34 4.22 8.40 -10.35
C GLY A 34 4.69 8.47 -8.90
N PRO A 35 5.98 8.23 -8.64
CA PRO A 35 6.55 8.31 -7.30
C PRO A 35 6.50 9.74 -6.77
N ILE A 36 6.32 9.88 -5.45
CA ILE A 36 6.44 11.16 -4.75
C ILE A 36 7.85 11.25 -4.18
N ILE A 37 8.55 12.35 -4.47
CA ILE A 37 9.93 12.56 -4.03
C ILE A 37 10.05 13.93 -3.36
N GLY A 38 10.62 13.96 -2.16
CA GLY A 38 10.83 15.22 -1.46
C GLY A 38 11.34 15.05 -0.03
N ARG A 39 11.38 16.16 0.69
CA ARG A 39 11.63 16.14 2.13
C ARG A 39 10.37 15.67 2.84
N ALA A 40 10.47 14.58 3.59
CA ALA A 40 9.39 14.07 4.41
C ALA A 40 9.29 14.84 5.73
N SER A 41 8.05 15.03 6.20
CA SER A 41 7.69 15.41 7.57
C SER A 41 6.93 14.25 8.19
N VAL A 42 7.31 13.81 9.38
CA VAL A 42 6.66 12.69 10.06
C VAL A 42 5.38 13.16 10.74
N ILE A 43 4.26 12.46 10.48
CA ILE A 43 2.96 12.69 11.12
C ILE A 43 2.82 11.73 12.31
N ASP A 44 3.09 10.45 12.07
CA ASP A 44 3.10 9.37 13.07
C ASP A 44 4.05 8.24 12.64
N GLY A 45 4.01 7.10 13.34
CA GLY A 45 4.96 6.00 13.13
C GLY A 45 4.89 5.32 11.75
N ASP A 46 3.81 5.48 11.00
CA ASP A 46 3.62 4.87 9.69
C ASP A 46 3.07 5.83 8.63
N THR A 47 3.04 7.12 8.93
CA THR A 47 2.52 8.15 8.03
C THR A 47 3.46 9.35 7.98
N ILE A 48 3.82 9.75 6.77
CA ILE A 48 4.62 10.95 6.49
C ILE A 48 3.87 11.89 5.56
N GLU A 49 4.35 13.11 5.43
CA GLU A 49 3.90 14.06 4.42
C GLU A 49 5.07 14.51 3.55
N ILE A 50 4.88 14.53 2.23
CA ILE A 50 5.81 15.09 1.25
C ILE A 50 5.04 16.02 0.33
N ALA A 51 5.43 17.30 0.30
CA ALA A 51 4.82 18.32 -0.55
C ALA A 51 3.27 18.43 -0.40
N GLY A 52 2.76 18.25 0.82
CA GLY A 52 1.32 18.31 1.13
C GLY A 52 0.54 17.02 0.89
N GLU A 53 1.16 15.99 0.31
CA GLU A 53 0.54 14.68 0.15
C GLU A 53 0.86 13.79 1.36
N LYS A 54 -0.19 13.26 2.02
CA LYS A 54 -0.04 12.30 3.11
C LYS A 54 0.18 10.90 2.56
N ILE A 55 1.26 10.28 3.01
CA ILE A 55 1.70 8.97 2.55
C ILE A 55 1.69 8.01 3.74
N ARG A 56 0.85 6.98 3.69
CA ARG A 56 0.86 5.86 4.61
C ARG A 56 1.80 4.78 4.06
N PHE A 57 2.65 4.24 4.91
CA PHE A 57 3.54 3.14 4.50
C PHE A 57 2.74 1.87 4.22
N ASN A 58 3.03 1.27 3.08
CA ASN A 58 2.37 0.05 2.61
C ASN A 58 2.76 -1.16 3.46
N GLY A 59 1.78 -1.99 3.81
CA GLY A 59 1.98 -3.31 4.39
C GLY A 59 2.49 -3.34 5.83
N ILE A 60 2.62 -2.19 6.51
CA ILE A 60 3.03 -2.12 7.91
C ILE A 60 2.01 -1.39 8.76
N ASP A 61 2.08 -1.59 10.08
CA ASP A 61 1.26 -0.88 11.07
C ASP A 61 2.12 -0.54 12.30
N ALA A 62 2.24 0.74 12.61
CA ALA A 62 3.05 1.24 13.72
C ALA A 62 2.17 1.61 14.92
N PRO A 63 2.72 1.63 16.14
CA PRO A 63 2.01 2.12 17.32
C PRO A 63 1.49 3.54 17.11
N GLU A 64 0.24 3.77 17.48
CA GLU A 64 -0.41 5.07 17.42
C GLU A 64 0.34 6.11 18.27
N SER A 65 0.31 7.37 17.90
CA SER A 65 1.03 8.45 18.60
C SER A 65 0.74 8.54 20.10
N TRP A 66 -0.44 8.09 20.52
CA TRP A 66 -0.90 8.03 21.91
C TRP A 66 -0.60 6.69 22.59
N GLN A 67 -0.19 5.65 21.86
CA GLN A 67 -0.01 4.30 22.39
C GLN A 67 1.20 4.20 23.30
N THR A 68 1.01 3.44 24.39
CA THR A 68 2.06 3.07 25.32
C THR A 68 2.35 1.59 25.25
N CYS A 69 3.56 1.22 25.60
CA CYS A 69 4.06 -0.16 25.68
C CYS A 69 4.79 -0.32 27.02
N ILE A 70 5.06 -1.56 27.42
CA ILE A 70 5.85 -1.88 28.62
C ILE A 70 7.23 -2.32 28.17
N ASP A 71 8.26 -1.80 28.77
CA ASP A 71 9.63 -2.17 28.46
C ASP A 71 10.07 -3.45 29.19
N ARG A 72 11.31 -3.86 28.96
CA ARG A 72 11.94 -5.03 29.60
C ARG A 72 11.99 -4.95 31.13
N ALA A 73 12.00 -3.76 31.70
CA ALA A 73 12.02 -3.52 33.12
C ALA A 73 10.61 -3.44 33.74
N GLY A 74 9.56 -3.57 32.93
CA GLY A 74 8.17 -3.41 33.35
C GLY A 74 7.71 -1.94 33.44
N ALA A 75 8.49 -1.00 32.91
CA ALA A 75 8.13 0.41 32.90
C ALA A 75 7.34 0.78 31.64
N GLU A 76 6.30 1.59 31.83
CA GLU A 76 5.51 2.12 30.73
C GLU A 76 6.28 3.20 29.97
N TYR A 77 6.20 3.16 28.62
CA TYR A 77 6.80 4.18 27.75
C TYR A 77 5.91 4.45 26.53
N ARG A 78 6.06 5.64 25.95
CA ARG A 78 5.27 6.08 24.79
C ARG A 78 5.86 5.52 23.48
N CYS A 79 5.57 4.26 23.16
CA CYS A 79 6.13 3.59 21.98
C CYS A 79 5.74 4.29 20.67
N GLY A 80 4.52 4.78 20.54
CA GLY A 80 4.11 5.51 19.33
C GLY A 80 4.92 6.79 19.09
N LYS A 81 5.21 7.55 20.19
CA LYS A 81 6.07 8.74 20.07
C LYS A 81 7.52 8.36 19.72
N ILE A 82 8.06 7.33 20.37
CA ILE A 82 9.43 6.86 20.10
C ILE A 82 9.57 6.40 18.66
N THR A 83 8.57 5.71 18.10
CA THR A 83 8.55 5.31 16.70
C THR A 83 8.59 6.52 15.76
N ALA A 84 7.75 7.53 16.00
CA ALA A 84 7.73 8.73 15.18
C ALA A 84 9.06 9.51 15.25
N ASP A 85 9.62 9.66 16.44
CA ASP A 85 10.92 10.34 16.64
C ASP A 85 12.08 9.57 15.94
N ALA A 86 12.08 8.23 16.03
CA ALA A 86 13.07 7.38 15.38
C ALA A 86 12.96 7.46 13.85
N LEU A 87 11.73 7.47 13.32
CA LEU A 87 11.48 7.64 11.89
C LEU A 87 11.98 9.00 11.39
N ASP A 88 11.70 10.10 12.12
CA ASP A 88 12.18 11.43 11.74
C ASP A 88 13.71 11.49 11.71
N ALA A 89 14.36 10.96 12.74
CA ALA A 89 15.82 10.89 12.82
C ALA A 89 16.42 10.04 11.69
N TYR A 90 15.77 8.92 11.33
CA TYR A 90 16.19 8.03 10.25
C TYR A 90 16.09 8.70 8.87
N LEU A 91 14.97 9.37 8.59
CA LEU A 91 14.77 10.08 7.32
C LEU A 91 15.65 11.32 7.20
N ALA A 92 16.02 11.94 8.32
CA ALA A 92 16.90 13.10 8.32
C ALA A 92 18.33 12.80 7.83
N GLN A 93 18.80 11.56 7.99
CA GLN A 93 20.16 11.13 7.65
C GLN A 93 20.41 11.02 6.15
N SER A 94 19.37 10.76 5.34
CA SER A 94 19.53 10.58 3.90
C SER A 94 18.28 11.08 3.15
N ARG A 95 18.41 12.21 2.48
CA ARG A 95 17.32 12.90 1.75
C ARG A 95 17.65 13.02 0.27
N PRO A 96 16.63 13.10 -0.62
CA PRO A 96 15.20 13.10 -0.38
C PRO A 96 14.66 11.70 -0.07
N THR A 97 13.42 11.64 0.49
CA THR A 97 12.64 10.42 0.56
C THR A 97 11.86 10.25 -0.74
N ARG A 98 11.83 9.02 -1.27
CA ARG A 98 11.08 8.63 -2.47
C ARG A 98 10.08 7.56 -2.12
N CYS A 99 8.80 7.76 -2.47
CA CYS A 99 7.73 6.81 -2.21
C CYS A 99 7.10 6.36 -3.53
N GLU A 100 7.09 5.06 -3.77
CA GLU A 100 6.43 4.41 -4.90
C GLU A 100 4.97 4.17 -4.57
N PHE A 101 4.10 4.41 -5.54
CA PHE A 101 2.67 4.20 -5.39
C PHE A 101 2.34 2.71 -5.34
N ALA A 102 1.66 2.27 -4.29
CA ALA A 102 1.07 0.94 -4.18
C ALA A 102 -0.45 1.00 -4.30
N ASP A 103 -1.12 1.90 -3.56
CA ASP A 103 -2.58 2.00 -3.53
C ASP A 103 -3.04 3.37 -2.99
N ARG A 104 -4.35 3.61 -2.93
CA ARG A 104 -5.00 4.65 -2.12
C ARG A 104 -5.90 4.01 -1.08
N ASP A 105 -5.77 4.47 0.15
CA ASP A 105 -6.65 3.97 1.20
C ASP A 105 -8.06 4.60 1.13
N ARG A 106 -8.96 4.11 1.97
CA ARG A 106 -10.36 4.59 2.06
C ARG A 106 -10.51 6.07 2.44
N TYR A 107 -9.45 6.70 2.92
CA TYR A 107 -9.39 8.12 3.26
C TYR A 107 -8.74 8.95 2.15
N GLY A 108 -8.36 8.33 1.04
CA GLY A 108 -7.71 8.95 -0.10
C GLY A 108 -6.19 9.19 0.07
N ARG A 109 -5.56 8.72 1.18
CA ARG A 109 -4.11 8.85 1.34
C ARG A 109 -3.38 7.98 0.33
N PHE A 110 -2.25 8.47 -0.15
CA PHE A 110 -1.28 7.68 -0.91
C PHE A 110 -0.75 6.56 -0.01
N VAL A 111 -0.84 5.31 -0.45
CA VAL A 111 -0.20 4.16 0.19
C VAL A 111 1.02 3.80 -0.62
N GLY A 112 2.19 3.68 0.02
CA GLY A 112 3.42 3.48 -0.75
C GLY A 112 4.55 2.78 -0.02
N ASP A 113 5.46 2.25 -0.84
CA ASP A 113 6.75 1.75 -0.41
C ASP A 113 7.78 2.86 -0.52
N CYS A 114 8.35 3.25 0.61
CA CYS A 114 9.20 4.43 0.70
C CYS A 114 10.67 4.05 0.90
N TYR A 115 11.54 4.87 0.31
CA TYR A 115 12.98 4.67 0.31
C TYR A 115 13.70 5.99 0.63
N ARG A 116 14.82 5.90 1.32
CA ARG A 116 15.75 7.01 1.52
C ARG A 116 16.58 7.24 0.25
N ALA A 117 17.30 8.35 0.19
CA ALA A 117 18.16 8.65 -0.96
C ALA A 117 19.31 7.65 -1.17
N ASP A 118 19.74 6.97 -0.13
CA ASP A 118 20.73 5.88 -0.18
C ASP A 118 20.16 4.53 -0.63
N GLY A 119 18.85 4.46 -0.89
CA GLY A 119 18.16 3.25 -1.35
C GLY A 119 17.60 2.37 -0.24
N GLU A 120 17.86 2.69 1.03
CA GLU A 120 17.32 1.92 2.16
C GLU A 120 15.79 2.04 2.25
N GLY A 121 15.12 0.87 2.37
CA GLY A 121 13.66 0.78 2.49
C GLY A 121 13.17 1.21 3.87
N VAL A 122 12.32 2.23 3.93
CA VAL A 122 11.79 2.79 5.18
C VAL A 122 10.85 1.81 5.87
N ASN A 123 9.93 1.18 5.10
CA ASN A 123 8.98 0.22 5.63
C ASN A 123 9.68 -0.99 6.29
N ALA A 124 10.65 -1.59 5.58
CA ALA A 124 11.44 -2.71 6.09
C ALA A 124 12.28 -2.31 7.30
N TRP A 125 12.87 -1.11 7.29
CA TRP A 125 13.65 -0.60 8.42
C TRP A 125 12.81 -0.46 9.69
N LEU A 126 11.59 0.07 9.59
CA LEU A 126 10.67 0.20 10.72
C LEU A 126 10.35 -1.17 11.34
N VAL A 127 10.03 -2.17 10.52
CA VAL A 127 9.71 -3.51 11.01
C VAL A 127 10.94 -4.18 11.62
N ARG A 128 12.10 -4.13 10.95
CA ARG A 128 13.36 -4.72 11.45
C ARG A 128 13.83 -4.16 12.78
N ASN A 129 13.47 -2.90 13.07
CA ASN A 129 13.80 -2.26 14.35
C ASN A 129 12.68 -2.41 15.41
N GLY A 130 11.62 -3.17 15.13
CA GLY A 130 10.51 -3.39 16.06
C GLY A 130 9.71 -2.10 16.31
N LEU A 131 9.71 -1.17 15.37
CA LEU A 131 8.99 0.11 15.41
C LEU A 131 7.63 0.02 14.71
N ALA A 132 7.45 -1.01 13.87
CA ALA A 132 6.18 -1.34 13.22
C ALA A 132 6.03 -2.86 13.13
N HIS A 133 4.78 -3.30 12.95
CA HIS A 133 4.45 -4.68 12.60
C HIS A 133 4.42 -4.87 11.08
N ASP A 134 4.83 -6.04 10.60
CA ASP A 134 4.33 -6.57 9.35
C ASP A 134 2.81 -6.73 9.47
N TRP A 135 2.05 -6.17 8.53
CA TRP A 135 0.60 -6.33 8.51
C TRP A 135 0.18 -7.28 7.38
N PRO A 136 0.10 -8.60 7.64
CA PRO A 136 -0.01 -9.63 6.59
C PRO A 136 -1.21 -9.44 5.65
N LEU A 137 -2.29 -8.82 6.14
CA LEU A 137 -3.48 -8.51 5.33
C LEU A 137 -3.13 -7.62 4.12
N TYR A 138 -2.14 -6.73 4.26
CA TYR A 138 -1.72 -5.78 3.23
C TYR A 138 -0.33 -6.09 2.66
N SER A 139 0.61 -6.51 3.50
CA SER A 139 1.98 -6.88 3.08
C SER A 139 2.04 -8.22 2.36
N ARG A 140 1.09 -9.11 2.65
CA ARG A 140 1.15 -10.53 2.28
C ARG A 140 2.40 -11.24 2.81
N GLY A 141 2.93 -10.75 3.95
CA GLY A 141 4.14 -11.28 4.60
C GLY A 141 5.44 -10.75 4.01
N ALA A 142 5.39 -9.63 3.27
CA ALA A 142 6.61 -9.05 2.66
C ALA A 142 7.68 -8.67 3.68
N TYR A 143 7.30 -8.37 4.93
CA TYR A 143 8.20 -7.97 6.02
C TYR A 143 8.29 -9.02 7.15
N ALA A 144 7.82 -10.25 6.91
CA ALA A 144 7.82 -11.31 7.93
C ALA A 144 9.25 -11.68 8.41
N GLY A 145 10.24 -11.59 7.53
CA GLY A 145 11.64 -11.80 7.88
C GLY A 145 12.19 -10.74 8.82
N GLU A 146 11.95 -9.47 8.51
CA GLU A 146 12.32 -8.32 9.32
C GLU A 146 11.66 -8.36 10.70
N GLN A 147 10.38 -8.76 10.75
CA GLN A 147 9.68 -8.93 12.02
C GLN A 147 10.28 -10.05 12.86
N ALA A 148 10.57 -11.21 12.26
CA ALA A 148 11.19 -12.33 12.96
C ALA A 148 12.56 -11.97 13.55
N GLU A 149 13.35 -11.15 12.85
CA GLU A 149 14.62 -10.61 13.38
C GLU A 149 14.37 -9.68 14.58
N ALA A 150 13.40 -8.77 14.48
CA ALA A 150 13.06 -7.84 15.55
C ALA A 150 12.57 -8.58 16.80
N GLU A 151 11.73 -9.60 16.65
CA GLU A 151 11.23 -10.46 17.71
C GLU A 151 12.36 -11.23 18.40
N ALA A 152 13.22 -11.89 17.64
CA ALA A 152 14.34 -12.68 18.16
C ALA A 152 15.32 -11.83 18.98
N ASP A 153 15.60 -10.62 18.50
CA ASP A 153 16.53 -9.68 19.16
C ASP A 153 15.84 -8.78 20.20
N ARG A 154 14.52 -8.90 20.37
CA ARG A 154 13.71 -8.06 21.26
C ARG A 154 13.91 -6.57 21.01
N ARG A 155 13.87 -6.17 19.75
CA ARG A 155 14.02 -4.78 19.32
C ARG A 155 12.70 -4.01 19.47
N GLY A 156 12.80 -2.72 19.76
CA GLY A 156 11.66 -1.81 19.79
C GLY A 156 10.56 -2.29 20.74
N MET A 157 9.32 -2.46 20.24
CA MET A 157 8.18 -2.92 21.05
C MET A 157 8.33 -4.37 21.53
N TRP A 158 9.11 -5.21 20.84
CA TRP A 158 9.33 -6.61 21.17
C TRP A 158 10.17 -6.83 22.45
N GLN A 159 10.68 -5.74 23.06
CA GLN A 159 11.43 -5.81 24.30
C GLN A 159 10.57 -6.15 25.52
N GLY A 160 9.25 -5.95 25.47
CA GLY A 160 8.33 -6.17 26.58
C GLY A 160 6.90 -6.39 26.09
N ASP A 161 5.91 -5.92 26.84
CA ASP A 161 4.50 -6.14 26.52
C ASP A 161 3.90 -4.94 25.77
N PHE A 162 3.07 -5.23 24.80
CA PHE A 162 2.35 -4.21 24.00
C PHE A 162 1.06 -4.80 23.42
N GLU A 163 0.11 -3.93 23.12
CA GLU A 163 -1.00 -4.25 22.23
C GLU A 163 -0.60 -3.99 20.78
N THR A 164 -1.05 -4.82 19.85
CA THR A 164 -0.87 -4.50 18.43
C THR A 164 -1.61 -3.21 18.07
N PRO A 165 -1.12 -2.40 17.11
CA PRO A 165 -1.74 -1.11 16.79
C PRO A 165 -3.23 -1.23 16.40
N TRP A 166 -3.60 -2.29 15.68
CA TRP A 166 -5.00 -2.53 15.30
C TRP A 166 -5.90 -2.93 16.48
N GLU A 167 -5.36 -3.64 17.49
CA GLU A 167 -6.08 -3.96 18.73
C GLU A 167 -6.27 -2.71 19.58
N ALA A 168 -5.23 -1.92 19.77
CA ALA A 168 -5.27 -0.66 20.49
C ALA A 168 -6.30 0.31 19.88
N ARG A 169 -6.37 0.42 18.54
CA ARG A 169 -7.41 1.20 17.85
C ARG A 169 -8.82 0.63 18.08
N LYS A 170 -8.96 -0.68 18.15
CA LYS A 170 -10.26 -1.33 18.40
C LYS A 170 -10.74 -1.10 19.83
N ALA A 171 -9.85 -1.19 20.81
CA ALA A 171 -10.17 -0.98 22.21
C ALA A 171 -10.60 0.46 22.53
N ARG A 172 -10.20 1.44 21.68
CA ARG A 172 -10.51 2.87 21.88
C ARG A 172 -11.79 3.35 21.18
N ARG A 173 -12.49 2.48 20.45
CA ARG A 173 -13.76 2.80 19.76
C ARG A 173 -14.96 2.59 20.66
#